data_891dba859ec78a3856804dfc90ffbce7
#
_entry.id   891dba859ec78a3856804dfc90ffbce7
#
_cell.length_a   1.000
_cell.length_b   1.000
_cell.length_c   1.000
_cell.angle_alpha   90.00
_cell.angle_beta   90.00
_cell.angle_gamma   90.00
#
_symmetry.space_group_name_H-M   'P 1'
#
loop_
_entity.id
_entity.type
_entity.pdbx_description
1 polymer ?
#
loop_
_entity_poly.entity_id
_entity_poly.type
_entity_poly.pdbx_seq_one_letter_code
_entity_poly.pdbx_strand_id
1 'polypeptide(L)'
;MVKETIESYLRTRARARGLSLSEVCRQAHISRQTLYSLTQLPRKIPALQTVVSLAEVLHVHPMRLLQLIFDELPPAPQDEPMNQQGDRSAFVQETIPDGTLVLYGQRFSKTWELQNVGLVPWEGRHLQCLDEEIVVYRLSGEKIRISENLMPDAPRIPVPLTLPGDLVRLTVNFTAPSMPGTFISYWKSVFEDGSSCFPKAQGLSVKVRVNTLATAAVEAL
;
A
#
# COMPACT_ATOMS: atom_id res chain seq x y z
N MET A 1 0.09 28.24 18.57
CA MET A 1 -1.19 28.27 17.84
C MET A 1 -1.99 27.06 18.28
N VAL A 2 -3.23 27.24 18.76
CA VAL A 2 -4.11 26.11 19.12
C VAL A 2 -4.54 25.43 17.82
N LYS A 3 -4.32 24.11 17.69
CA LYS A 3 -4.73 23.33 16.52
C LYS A 3 -6.26 23.34 16.43
N GLU A 4 -6.82 23.77 15.30
CA GLU A 4 -8.26 23.78 15.08
C GLU A 4 -8.78 22.35 15.00
N THR A 5 -9.73 22.00 15.86
CA THR A 5 -10.33 20.66 15.89
C THR A 5 -11.62 20.63 15.07
N ILE A 6 -12.05 19.44 14.61
CA ILE A 6 -13.33 19.27 13.90
C ILE A 6 -14.49 19.78 14.77
N GLU A 7 -14.46 19.51 16.08
CA GLU A 7 -15.51 19.97 17.00
C GLU A 7 -15.54 21.50 17.08
N SER A 8 -14.38 22.16 17.31
CA SER A 8 -14.30 23.62 17.38
C SER A 8 -14.73 24.28 16.08
N TYR A 9 -14.35 23.69 14.95
CA TYR A 9 -14.75 24.17 13.62
C TYR A 9 -16.26 24.08 13.41
N LEU A 10 -16.87 22.89 13.68
CA LEU A 10 -18.31 22.71 13.54
C LEU A 10 -19.10 23.69 14.40
N ARG A 11 -18.69 23.89 15.67
CA ARG A 11 -19.32 24.86 16.59
C ARG A 11 -19.21 26.30 16.06
N THR A 12 -18.03 26.69 15.58
CA THR A 12 -17.79 28.03 15.04
C THR A 12 -18.63 28.30 13.79
N ARG A 13 -18.66 27.33 12.87
CA ARG A 13 -19.44 27.46 11.63
C ARG A 13 -20.95 27.45 11.87
N ALA A 14 -21.43 26.58 12.79
CA ALA A 14 -22.83 26.57 13.18
C ALA A 14 -23.27 27.91 13.78
N ARG A 15 -22.47 28.50 14.70
CA ARG A 15 -22.72 29.83 15.27
C ARG A 15 -22.75 30.92 14.19
N ALA A 16 -21.81 30.91 13.26
CA ALA A 16 -21.75 31.87 12.16
C ALA A 16 -23.02 31.79 11.25
N ARG A 17 -23.70 30.64 11.25
CA ARG A 17 -24.98 30.42 10.54
C ARG A 17 -26.20 30.66 11.42
N GLY A 18 -26.02 31.04 12.70
CA GLY A 18 -27.12 31.18 13.65
C GLY A 18 -27.78 29.84 14.02
N LEU A 19 -27.09 28.71 13.85
CA LEU A 19 -27.63 27.38 14.09
C LEU A 19 -27.05 26.79 15.37
N SER A 20 -27.88 26.04 16.11
CA SER A 20 -27.40 25.13 17.15
C SER A 20 -26.90 23.83 16.50
N LEU A 21 -26.00 23.08 17.18
CA LEU A 21 -25.56 21.77 16.69
C LEU A 21 -26.72 20.79 16.51
N SER A 22 -27.78 20.89 17.34
CA SER A 22 -28.98 20.08 17.18
C SER A 22 -29.73 20.41 15.89
N GLU A 23 -29.77 21.67 15.53
CA GLU A 23 -30.39 22.13 14.31
C GLU A 23 -29.56 21.71 13.07
N VAL A 24 -28.22 21.78 13.18
CA VAL A 24 -27.32 21.26 12.15
C VAL A 24 -27.58 19.76 11.91
N CYS A 25 -27.70 18.97 12.97
CA CYS A 25 -28.01 17.52 12.85
C CYS A 25 -29.34 17.31 12.12
N ARG A 26 -30.37 18.07 12.50
CA ARG A 26 -31.70 17.96 11.90
C ARG A 26 -31.69 18.28 10.41
N GLN A 27 -31.04 19.38 10.03
CA GLN A 27 -30.94 19.80 8.62
C GLN A 27 -30.05 18.90 7.78
N ALA A 28 -28.98 18.35 8.36
CA ALA A 28 -28.09 17.39 7.70
C ALA A 28 -28.65 15.96 7.67
N HIS A 29 -29.83 15.74 8.24
CA HIS A 29 -30.45 14.41 8.38
C HIS A 29 -29.56 13.36 9.05
N ILE A 30 -28.79 13.77 10.06
CA ILE A 30 -27.92 12.89 10.85
C ILE A 30 -28.36 12.84 12.31
N SER A 31 -28.06 11.74 12.98
CA SER A 31 -28.32 11.63 14.40
C SER A 31 -27.31 12.45 15.21
N ARG A 32 -27.69 12.88 16.43
CA ARG A 32 -26.76 13.47 17.38
C ARG A 32 -25.61 12.51 17.71
N GLN A 33 -25.92 11.22 17.79
CA GLN A 33 -24.91 10.17 18.03
C GLN A 33 -23.87 10.16 16.90
N THR A 34 -24.29 10.31 15.65
CA THR A 34 -23.38 10.43 14.49
C THR A 34 -22.47 11.65 14.64
N LEU A 35 -23.00 12.81 15.03
CA LEU A 35 -22.18 14.00 15.26
C LEU A 35 -21.18 13.79 16.41
N TYR A 36 -21.60 13.19 17.52
CA TYR A 36 -20.72 12.89 18.65
C TYR A 36 -19.60 11.91 18.27
N SER A 37 -19.91 10.89 17.46
CA SER A 37 -18.90 9.94 16.99
C SER A 37 -17.83 10.58 16.08
N LEU A 38 -18.12 11.75 15.49
CA LEU A 38 -17.16 12.53 14.73
C LEU A 38 -16.25 13.40 15.61
N THR A 39 -16.73 13.78 16.80
CA THR A 39 -16.04 14.77 17.66
C THR A 39 -15.36 14.13 18.87
N GLN A 40 -15.67 12.87 19.19
CA GLN A 40 -15.12 12.18 20.37
C GLN A 40 -14.25 10.97 19.97
N LEU A 41 -13.20 10.71 20.76
CA LEU A 41 -12.34 9.54 20.59
C LEU A 41 -12.91 8.30 21.28
N PRO A 42 -12.75 7.06 20.73
CA PRO A 42 -12.16 6.75 19.42
C PRO A 42 -13.09 7.10 18.26
N ARG A 43 -12.58 7.81 17.27
CA ARG A 43 -13.40 8.28 16.14
C ARG A 43 -13.70 7.17 15.14
N LYS A 44 -14.96 7.13 14.70
CA LYS A 44 -15.33 6.35 13.52
C LYS A 44 -15.24 7.27 12.30
N ILE A 45 -14.66 6.77 11.21
CA ILE A 45 -14.67 7.47 9.93
C ILE A 45 -16.13 7.57 9.48
N PRO A 46 -16.65 8.78 9.25
CA PRO A 46 -18.04 8.95 8.83
C PRO A 46 -18.23 8.47 7.38
N ALA A 47 -19.46 8.09 7.05
CA ALA A 47 -19.83 7.91 5.65
C ALA A 47 -19.64 9.24 4.89
N LEU A 48 -19.15 9.18 3.65
CA LEU A 48 -18.91 10.35 2.82
C LEU A 48 -20.17 11.23 2.69
N GLN A 49 -21.35 10.61 2.59
CA GLN A 49 -22.63 11.30 2.55
C GLN A 49 -22.87 12.17 3.79
N THR A 50 -22.47 11.70 4.98
CA THR A 50 -22.56 12.49 6.23
C THR A 50 -21.72 13.75 6.15
N VAL A 51 -20.51 13.64 5.59
CA VAL A 51 -19.61 14.79 5.42
C VAL A 51 -20.18 15.80 4.44
N VAL A 52 -20.72 15.31 3.33
CA VAL A 52 -21.35 16.17 2.31
C VAL A 52 -22.56 16.90 2.90
N SER A 53 -23.49 16.19 3.56
CA SER A 53 -24.68 16.81 4.18
C SER A 53 -24.33 17.85 5.24
N LEU A 54 -23.30 17.58 6.08
CA LEU A 54 -22.79 18.57 7.04
C LEU A 54 -22.20 19.80 6.35
N ALA A 55 -21.44 19.59 5.29
CA ALA A 55 -20.82 20.67 4.53
C ALA A 55 -21.84 21.60 3.88
N GLU A 56 -22.90 21.03 3.33
CA GLU A 56 -24.03 21.77 2.74
C GLU A 56 -24.72 22.65 3.79
N VAL A 57 -25.10 22.08 4.93
CA VAL A 57 -25.80 22.82 6.01
C VAL A 57 -24.91 23.93 6.57
N LEU A 58 -23.61 23.70 6.69
CA LEU A 58 -22.65 24.67 7.24
C LEU A 58 -22.11 25.65 6.20
N HIS A 59 -22.49 25.50 4.92
CA HIS A 59 -21.99 26.26 3.77
C HIS A 59 -20.46 26.29 3.73
N VAL A 60 -19.85 25.11 3.77
CA VAL A 60 -18.41 24.92 3.66
C VAL A 60 -18.10 23.87 2.61
N HIS A 61 -16.90 23.89 2.07
CA HIS A 61 -16.47 22.84 1.15
C HIS A 61 -16.24 21.52 1.90
N PRO A 62 -16.77 20.35 1.42
CA PRO A 62 -16.64 19.07 2.09
C PRO A 62 -15.18 18.68 2.40
N MET A 63 -14.24 19.02 1.51
CA MET A 63 -12.81 18.76 1.70
C MET A 63 -12.24 19.38 2.97
N ARG A 64 -12.78 20.52 3.43
CA ARG A 64 -12.33 21.13 4.69
C ARG A 64 -12.68 20.28 5.89
N LEU A 65 -13.88 19.69 5.89
CA LEU A 65 -14.30 18.75 6.95
C LEU A 65 -13.47 17.46 6.91
N LEU A 66 -13.21 16.92 5.72
CA LEU A 66 -12.36 15.75 5.55
C LEU A 66 -10.94 16.01 6.07
N GLN A 67 -10.31 17.13 5.71
CA GLN A 67 -8.99 17.50 6.23
C GLN A 67 -8.96 17.49 7.76
N LEU A 68 -9.92 18.16 8.41
CA LEU A 68 -9.98 18.21 9.88
C LEU A 68 -10.18 16.82 10.48
N ILE A 69 -11.00 15.97 9.86
CA ILE A 69 -11.22 14.58 10.31
C ILE A 69 -9.92 13.79 10.21
N PHE A 70 -9.21 13.86 9.08
CA PHE A 70 -7.96 13.13 8.87
C PHE A 70 -6.81 13.68 9.72
N ASP A 71 -6.73 15.00 9.92
CA ASP A 71 -5.71 15.62 10.77
C ASP A 71 -5.80 15.21 12.25
N GLU A 72 -6.99 14.74 12.67
CA GLU A 72 -7.23 14.32 14.03
C GLU A 72 -7.37 12.81 14.20
N LEU A 73 -7.40 12.03 13.09
CA LEU A 73 -7.27 10.58 13.20
C LEU A 73 -5.89 10.27 13.79
N PRO A 74 -5.80 9.29 14.72
CA PRO A 74 -4.49 8.77 15.07
C PRO A 74 -3.83 8.34 13.77
N PRO A 75 -2.54 8.63 13.57
CA PRO A 75 -1.83 8.08 12.43
C PRO A 75 -2.14 6.59 12.37
N ALA A 76 -2.44 6.09 11.16
CA ALA A 76 -2.61 4.64 10.95
C ALA A 76 -1.47 3.94 11.70
N PRO A 77 -1.70 2.76 12.33
CA PRO A 77 -0.68 2.10 13.10
C PRO A 77 0.61 2.14 12.28
N GLN A 78 1.57 2.92 12.77
CA GLN A 78 2.84 3.11 12.07
C GLN A 78 3.66 1.88 12.41
N ASP A 79 3.45 0.80 11.68
CA ASP A 79 4.28 -0.39 11.79
C ASP A 79 5.67 -0.18 11.15
N GLU A 80 5.97 1.04 10.66
CA GLU A 80 7.26 1.34 10.08
C GLU A 80 8.01 2.44 10.85
N PRO A 81 9.19 2.13 11.38
CA PRO A 81 10.12 3.19 11.76
C PRO A 81 10.59 3.84 10.46
N MET A 82 10.38 5.13 10.37
CA MET A 82 10.89 5.96 9.31
C MET A 82 12.42 5.95 9.32
N ASN A 83 13.05 5.33 8.31
CA ASN A 83 14.48 5.48 8.08
C ASN A 83 14.82 6.92 7.64
N GLN A 84 13.86 7.60 7.02
CA GLN A 84 13.88 9.04 6.79
C GLN A 84 12.57 9.63 7.31
N GLN A 85 12.67 10.70 8.10
CA GLN A 85 11.51 11.36 8.66
C GLN A 85 10.54 11.79 7.55
N GLY A 86 9.37 11.13 7.45
CA GLY A 86 8.36 11.42 6.42
C GLY A 86 8.33 10.47 5.22
N ASP A 87 9.16 9.43 5.17
CA ASP A 87 9.16 8.45 4.07
C ASP A 87 8.07 7.39 4.26
N ARG A 88 7.18 7.23 3.25
CA ARG A 88 6.07 6.27 3.29
C ARG A 88 5.70 5.78 1.90
N SER A 89 5.33 4.50 1.81
CA SER A 89 4.76 3.92 0.60
C SER A 89 3.37 3.36 0.87
N ALA A 90 2.52 3.37 -0.14
CA ALA A 90 1.25 2.67 -0.13
C ALA A 90 1.17 1.74 -1.35
N PHE A 91 0.72 0.52 -1.12
CA PHE A 91 0.38 -0.41 -2.19
C PHE A 91 -0.94 0.04 -2.83
N VAL A 92 -1.00 0.06 -4.17
CA VAL A 92 -2.19 0.45 -4.93
C VAL A 92 -2.80 -0.77 -5.60
N GLN A 93 -2.04 -1.43 -6.46
CA GLN A 93 -2.48 -2.63 -7.17
C GLN A 93 -1.30 -3.41 -7.73
N GLU A 94 -1.60 -4.59 -8.25
CA GLU A 94 -0.62 -5.45 -8.91
C GLU A 94 -1.23 -6.24 -10.06
N THR A 95 -0.37 -6.67 -10.98
CA THR A 95 -0.70 -7.75 -11.93
C THR A 95 -0.34 -9.09 -11.30
N ILE A 96 -0.83 -10.19 -11.88
CA ILE A 96 -0.54 -11.55 -11.37
C ILE A 96 -0.90 -11.65 -9.87
N PRO A 97 -2.20 -11.80 -9.53
CA PRO A 97 -2.65 -12.02 -8.16
C PRO A 97 -2.02 -13.28 -7.54
N ASP A 98 -1.94 -13.31 -6.21
CA ASP A 98 -1.42 -14.47 -5.48
C ASP A 98 -2.14 -15.77 -5.86
N GLY A 99 -1.35 -16.80 -6.12
CA GLY A 99 -1.86 -18.12 -6.54
C GLY A 99 -2.18 -18.26 -8.04
N THR A 100 -1.88 -17.23 -8.85
CA THR A 100 -2.01 -17.33 -10.32
C THR A 100 -1.29 -18.57 -10.82
N LEU A 101 -1.97 -19.33 -11.70
CA LEU A 101 -1.41 -20.52 -12.34
C LEU A 101 -0.49 -20.10 -13.49
N VAL A 102 0.72 -20.62 -13.50
CA VAL A 102 1.69 -20.49 -14.59
C VAL A 102 2.23 -21.86 -14.96
N LEU A 103 2.65 -22.03 -16.21
CA LEU A 103 3.28 -23.28 -16.65
C LEU A 103 4.77 -23.28 -16.29
N TYR A 104 5.36 -24.48 -16.09
CA TYR A 104 6.79 -24.57 -15.85
C TYR A 104 7.59 -23.96 -17.02
N GLY A 105 8.67 -23.26 -16.72
CA GLY A 105 9.48 -22.54 -17.69
C GLY A 105 8.79 -21.33 -18.34
N GLN A 106 7.53 -21.04 -17.99
CA GLN A 106 6.81 -19.90 -18.54
C GLN A 106 7.43 -18.59 -18.08
N ARG A 107 7.60 -17.67 -19.03
CA ARG A 107 7.96 -16.26 -18.72
C ARG A 107 6.68 -15.47 -18.48
N PHE A 108 6.71 -14.63 -17.43
CA PHE A 108 5.60 -13.73 -17.10
C PHE A 108 6.15 -12.45 -16.46
N SER A 109 5.34 -11.38 -16.53
CA SER A 109 5.70 -10.07 -15.96
C SER A 109 4.83 -9.78 -14.75
N LYS A 110 5.45 -9.48 -13.62
CA LYS A 110 4.79 -8.96 -12.41
C LYS A 110 5.02 -7.46 -12.34
N THR A 111 3.94 -6.71 -12.18
CA THR A 111 3.99 -5.27 -11.95
C THR A 111 3.31 -4.95 -10.63
N TRP A 112 3.99 -4.19 -9.78
CA TRP A 112 3.40 -3.56 -8.61
C TRP A 112 3.26 -2.07 -8.88
N GLU A 113 2.11 -1.50 -8.54
CA GLU A 113 1.86 -0.06 -8.54
C GLU A 113 1.85 0.44 -7.10
N LEU A 114 2.75 1.35 -6.80
CA LEU A 114 2.93 1.95 -5.48
C LEU A 114 2.70 3.45 -5.57
N GLN A 115 2.28 4.05 -4.46
CA GLN A 115 2.20 5.49 -4.32
C GLN A 115 3.17 5.97 -3.25
N ASN A 116 3.86 7.07 -3.52
CA ASN A 116 4.62 7.79 -2.52
C ASN A 116 3.64 8.63 -1.68
N VAL A 117 3.21 8.09 -0.54
CA VAL A 117 2.33 8.80 0.41
C VAL A 117 3.13 9.50 1.51
N GLY A 118 4.44 9.57 1.35
CA GLY A 118 5.36 10.28 2.23
C GLY A 118 5.50 11.76 1.91
N LEU A 119 6.51 12.37 2.51
CA LEU A 119 6.84 13.80 2.35
C LEU A 119 8.17 14.01 1.62
N VAL A 120 8.88 12.92 1.30
CA VAL A 120 10.20 12.97 0.65
C VAL A 120 10.15 12.29 -0.71
N PRO A 121 10.88 12.79 -1.73
CA PRO A 121 11.01 12.12 -3.01
C PRO A 121 11.70 10.75 -2.88
N TRP A 122 11.30 9.79 -3.69
CA TRP A 122 12.03 8.55 -3.86
C TRP A 122 13.07 8.73 -4.97
N GLU A 123 14.30 8.91 -4.57
CA GLU A 123 15.43 9.12 -5.44
C GLU A 123 16.57 8.16 -5.07
N GLY A 124 17.31 7.65 -6.05
CA GLY A 124 18.42 6.72 -5.82
C GLY A 124 18.02 5.40 -5.17
N ARG A 125 16.80 4.91 -5.42
CA ARG A 125 16.28 3.68 -4.84
C ARG A 125 16.18 2.56 -5.86
N HIS A 126 16.21 1.34 -5.33
CA HIS A 126 16.06 0.12 -6.13
C HIS A 126 15.05 -0.80 -5.46
N LEU A 127 14.35 -1.58 -6.26
CA LEU A 127 13.61 -2.73 -5.80
C LEU A 127 14.53 -3.96 -5.95
N GLN A 128 14.82 -4.65 -4.85
CA GLN A 128 15.78 -5.75 -4.79
C GLN A 128 15.12 -7.06 -4.36
N CYS A 129 15.44 -8.13 -5.08
CA CYS A 129 15.06 -9.49 -4.74
C CYS A 129 15.79 -9.93 -3.46
N LEU A 130 15.07 -10.57 -2.54
CA LEU A 130 15.61 -11.11 -1.31
C LEU A 130 15.76 -12.64 -1.32
N ASP A 131 15.39 -13.27 -2.44
CA ASP A 131 15.45 -14.72 -2.53
C ASP A 131 16.89 -15.20 -2.54
N GLU A 132 17.20 -16.15 -1.65
CA GLU A 132 18.52 -16.73 -1.54
C GLU A 132 18.67 -17.89 -2.52
N GLU A 133 19.79 -17.92 -3.25
CA GLU A 133 20.19 -19.08 -4.03
C GLU A 133 20.88 -20.11 -3.14
N ILE A 134 20.30 -21.31 -3.06
CA ILE A 134 20.99 -22.43 -2.43
C ILE A 134 21.83 -23.13 -3.49
N VAL A 135 23.13 -23.08 -3.31
CA VAL A 135 24.11 -23.67 -4.22
C VAL A 135 25.01 -24.66 -3.48
N VAL A 136 25.38 -25.71 -4.19
CA VAL A 136 26.38 -26.70 -3.74
C VAL A 136 27.53 -26.72 -4.73
N TYR A 137 28.74 -26.83 -4.22
CA TYR A 137 29.91 -27.00 -5.06
C TYR A 137 30.31 -28.49 -5.07
N ARG A 138 30.44 -29.08 -6.28
CA ARG A 138 31.04 -30.39 -6.44
C ARG A 138 32.50 -30.35 -6.06
N LEU A 139 33.09 -31.52 -5.75
CA LEU A 139 34.53 -31.65 -5.53
C LEU A 139 35.36 -31.14 -6.73
N SER A 140 34.79 -31.13 -7.91
CA SER A 140 35.36 -30.54 -9.15
C SER A 140 35.37 -29.00 -9.15
N GLY A 141 34.78 -28.33 -8.16
CA GLY A 141 34.62 -26.87 -8.12
C GLY A 141 33.39 -26.36 -8.92
N GLU A 142 32.64 -27.24 -9.56
CA GLU A 142 31.43 -26.88 -10.31
C GLU A 142 30.31 -26.44 -9.37
N LYS A 143 29.75 -25.23 -9.63
CA LYS A 143 28.61 -24.68 -8.87
C LYS A 143 27.31 -25.32 -9.37
N ILE A 144 26.59 -26.02 -8.48
CA ILE A 144 25.27 -26.59 -8.76
C ILE A 144 24.24 -25.82 -7.92
N ARG A 145 23.22 -25.29 -8.61
CA ARG A 145 22.04 -24.74 -7.96
C ARG A 145 21.09 -25.86 -7.58
N ILE A 146 20.73 -25.96 -6.32
CA ILE A 146 19.79 -26.97 -5.80
C ILE A 146 18.44 -26.39 -5.39
N SER A 147 18.29 -25.05 -5.37
CA SER A 147 16.99 -24.41 -5.14
C SER A 147 16.34 -24.08 -6.46
N GLU A 148 15.10 -24.52 -6.60
CA GLU A 148 14.20 -24.11 -7.69
C GLU A 148 13.39 -22.91 -7.18
N ASN A 149 13.65 -21.72 -7.69
CA ASN A 149 12.97 -20.48 -7.32
C ASN A 149 12.41 -19.79 -8.57
N LEU A 150 11.51 -18.84 -8.39
CA LEU A 150 11.18 -17.91 -9.45
C LEU A 150 12.45 -17.14 -9.85
N MET A 151 12.78 -17.16 -11.14
CA MET A 151 13.98 -16.50 -11.64
C MET A 151 13.62 -15.14 -12.22
N PRO A 152 13.99 -14.02 -11.54
CA PRO A 152 13.85 -12.71 -12.15
C PRO A 152 14.92 -12.49 -13.20
N ASP A 153 14.59 -11.80 -14.31
CA ASP A 153 15.56 -11.38 -15.32
C ASP A 153 16.64 -10.44 -14.73
N ALA A 154 16.26 -9.66 -13.72
CA ALA A 154 17.17 -8.82 -12.96
C ALA A 154 16.81 -8.88 -11.47
N PRO A 155 17.76 -9.22 -10.58
CA PRO A 155 17.52 -9.30 -9.14
C PRO A 155 17.42 -7.92 -8.48
N ARG A 156 17.74 -6.86 -9.20
CA ARG A 156 17.66 -5.46 -8.75
C ARG A 156 17.23 -4.57 -9.91
N ILE A 157 16.16 -3.78 -9.71
CA ILE A 157 15.67 -2.83 -10.70
C ILE A 157 15.61 -1.42 -10.10
N PRO A 158 15.90 -0.35 -10.88
CA PRO A 158 15.81 1.00 -10.37
C PRO A 158 14.35 1.40 -10.11
N VAL A 159 14.14 2.16 -9.05
CA VAL A 159 12.87 2.85 -8.79
C VAL A 159 13.00 4.25 -9.42
N PRO A 160 12.14 4.61 -10.37
CA PRO A 160 12.13 5.96 -10.95
C PRO A 160 11.95 7.03 -9.88
N LEU A 161 12.45 8.25 -10.14
CA LEU A 161 12.16 9.40 -9.28
C LEU A 161 10.65 9.52 -9.11
N THR A 162 10.19 9.45 -7.86
CA THR A 162 8.76 9.46 -7.52
C THR A 162 8.52 10.52 -6.45
N LEU A 163 7.86 11.61 -6.82
CA LEU A 163 7.58 12.72 -5.92
C LEU A 163 6.46 12.33 -4.92
N PRO A 164 6.36 13.03 -3.77
CA PRO A 164 5.24 12.89 -2.86
C PRO A 164 3.89 13.03 -3.59
N GLY A 165 3.02 12.04 -3.44
CA GLY A 165 1.72 11.93 -4.12
C GLY A 165 1.75 11.17 -5.45
N ASP A 166 2.90 10.98 -6.07
CA ASP A 166 3.01 10.30 -7.36
C ASP A 166 2.90 8.77 -7.24
N LEU A 167 2.49 8.17 -8.36
CA LEU A 167 2.44 6.72 -8.55
C LEU A 167 3.68 6.24 -9.30
N VAL A 168 4.14 5.04 -8.95
CA VAL A 168 5.22 4.34 -9.67
C VAL A 168 4.82 2.92 -9.98
N ARG A 169 5.15 2.45 -11.17
CA ARG A 169 5.00 1.05 -11.60
C ARG A 169 6.35 0.38 -11.68
N LEU A 170 6.51 -0.69 -10.90
CA LEU A 170 7.73 -1.49 -10.83
C LEU A 170 7.43 -2.85 -11.45
N THR A 171 8.08 -3.14 -12.56
CA THR A 171 7.85 -4.38 -13.33
C THR A 171 9.09 -5.25 -13.30
N VAL A 172 8.90 -6.52 -12.95
CA VAL A 172 9.92 -7.56 -13.00
C VAL A 172 9.42 -8.71 -13.87
N ASN A 173 10.27 -9.17 -14.77
CA ASN A 173 10.00 -10.38 -15.55
C ASN A 173 10.57 -11.59 -14.82
N PHE A 174 9.80 -12.65 -14.79
CA PHE A 174 10.16 -13.91 -14.14
C PHE A 174 10.11 -15.07 -15.12
N THR A 175 10.94 -16.07 -14.84
CA THR A 175 10.79 -17.40 -15.42
C THR A 175 10.35 -18.36 -14.31
N ALA A 176 9.26 -19.09 -14.56
CA ALA A 176 8.77 -20.10 -13.62
C ALA A 176 9.74 -21.28 -13.54
N PRO A 177 9.90 -21.91 -12.35
CA PRO A 177 10.72 -23.12 -12.19
C PRO A 177 10.23 -24.27 -13.07
N SER A 178 11.09 -25.30 -13.21
CA SER A 178 10.80 -26.48 -14.04
C SER A 178 10.11 -27.62 -13.28
N MET A 179 9.60 -27.34 -12.08
CA MET A 179 8.87 -28.32 -11.27
C MET A 179 7.53 -27.74 -10.79
N PRO A 180 6.50 -28.59 -10.59
CA PRO A 180 5.22 -28.17 -10.07
C PRO A 180 5.34 -27.80 -8.59
N GLY A 181 4.57 -26.78 -8.15
CA GLY A 181 4.58 -26.32 -6.76
C GLY A 181 4.08 -24.90 -6.60
N THR A 182 4.11 -24.41 -5.37
CA THR A 182 3.84 -23.01 -5.06
C THR A 182 5.17 -22.31 -4.79
N PHE A 183 5.43 -21.25 -5.52
CA PHE A 183 6.66 -20.48 -5.44
C PHE A 183 6.36 -19.04 -5.07
N ILE A 184 7.22 -18.48 -4.21
CA ILE A 184 7.11 -17.10 -3.73
C ILE A 184 8.47 -16.44 -3.93
N SER A 185 8.46 -15.19 -4.40
CA SER A 185 9.65 -14.35 -4.46
C SER A 185 9.38 -13.07 -3.65
N TYR A 186 10.35 -12.66 -2.82
CA TYR A 186 10.24 -11.50 -1.95
C TYR A 186 11.14 -10.37 -2.41
N TRP A 187 10.64 -9.15 -2.30
CA TRP A 187 11.29 -7.94 -2.80
C TRP A 187 11.21 -6.81 -1.79
N LYS A 188 12.30 -6.05 -1.65
CA LYS A 188 12.33 -4.84 -0.83
C LYS A 188 12.86 -3.64 -1.59
N SER A 189 12.34 -2.47 -1.25
CA SER A 189 12.93 -1.19 -1.67
C SER A 189 14.17 -0.91 -0.82
N VAL A 190 15.30 -0.66 -1.50
CA VAL A 190 16.61 -0.41 -0.89
C VAL A 190 17.24 0.85 -1.46
N PHE A 191 18.08 1.49 -0.65
CA PHE A 191 18.95 2.56 -1.13
C PHE A 191 20.14 2.00 -1.94
N GLU A 192 20.97 2.88 -2.47
CA GLU A 192 22.14 2.48 -3.27
C GLU A 192 23.11 1.62 -2.47
N ASP A 193 23.29 1.89 -1.19
CA ASP A 193 24.14 1.14 -0.25
C ASP A 193 23.54 -0.22 0.17
N GLY A 194 22.34 -0.57 -0.31
CA GLY A 194 21.63 -1.80 0.03
C GLY A 194 20.84 -1.75 1.34
N SER A 195 20.86 -0.65 2.07
CA SER A 195 20.03 -0.48 3.27
C SER A 195 18.56 -0.38 2.88
N SER A 196 17.66 -0.97 3.71
CA SER A 196 16.22 -0.97 3.43
C SER A 196 15.62 0.42 3.56
N CYS A 197 14.86 0.87 2.55
CA CYS A 197 14.10 2.12 2.61
C CYS A 197 12.98 2.03 3.66
N PHE A 198 12.38 0.84 3.82
CA PHE A 198 11.27 0.57 4.72
C PHE A 198 11.58 -0.68 5.57
N PRO A 199 12.42 -0.58 6.62
CA PRO A 199 12.96 -1.74 7.34
C PRO A 199 11.91 -2.63 8.00
N LYS A 200 10.80 -2.06 8.46
CA LYS A 200 9.72 -2.81 9.11
C LYS A 200 8.61 -3.26 8.15
N ALA A 201 8.61 -2.79 6.90
CA ALA A 201 7.65 -3.27 5.91
C ALA A 201 7.97 -4.73 5.53
N GLN A 202 6.94 -5.52 5.29
CA GLN A 202 7.10 -6.89 4.78
C GLN A 202 7.71 -6.90 3.37
N GLY A 203 7.63 -5.77 2.64
CA GLY A 203 8.07 -5.67 1.26
C GLY A 203 6.96 -6.09 0.28
N LEU A 204 7.38 -6.40 -0.94
CA LEU A 204 6.50 -6.87 -2.01
C LEU A 204 6.75 -8.37 -2.22
N SER A 205 5.74 -9.06 -2.74
CA SER A 205 5.88 -10.48 -3.09
C SER A 205 5.19 -10.79 -4.42
N VAL A 206 5.62 -11.85 -5.05
CA VAL A 206 4.89 -12.55 -6.12
C VAL A 206 4.76 -14.00 -5.72
N LYS A 207 3.54 -14.52 -5.73
CA LYS A 207 3.23 -15.91 -5.39
C LYS A 207 2.46 -16.54 -6.52
N VAL A 208 3.00 -17.61 -7.09
CA VAL A 208 2.37 -18.33 -8.21
C VAL A 208 2.32 -19.84 -7.93
N ARG A 209 1.37 -20.51 -8.58
CA ARG A 209 1.31 -21.98 -8.66
C ARG A 209 1.85 -22.41 -10.01
N VAL A 210 2.87 -23.24 -10.01
CA VAL A 210 3.45 -23.79 -11.23
C VAL A 210 2.90 -25.18 -11.46
N ASN A 211 2.35 -25.42 -12.65
CA ASN A 211 1.83 -26.71 -13.07
C ASN A 211 2.45 -27.16 -14.40
N THR A 212 2.40 -28.48 -14.65
CA THR A 212 2.71 -29.04 -15.95
C THR A 212 1.46 -29.01 -16.83
N LEU A 213 1.63 -29.04 -18.16
CA LEU A 213 0.50 -29.10 -19.09
C LEU A 213 -0.44 -30.31 -18.83
N ALA A 214 0.13 -31.45 -18.36
CA ALA A 214 -0.64 -32.65 -18.04
C ALA A 214 -1.57 -32.44 -16.83
N THR A 215 -1.16 -31.68 -15.83
CA THR A 215 -1.96 -31.42 -14.61
C THR A 215 -3.03 -30.36 -14.86
N ALA A 216 -2.76 -29.39 -15.73
CA ALA A 216 -3.73 -28.35 -16.09
C ALA A 216 -4.95 -28.92 -16.86
N ALA A 217 -4.77 -30.02 -17.61
CA ALA A 217 -5.85 -30.67 -18.31
C ALA A 217 -6.80 -31.46 -17.39
N VAL A 218 -6.33 -31.90 -16.22
CA VAL A 218 -7.14 -32.68 -15.24
C VAL A 218 -7.96 -31.75 -14.33
N GLU A 219 -7.48 -30.54 -14.03
CA GLU A 219 -8.23 -29.55 -13.22
C GLU A 219 -9.33 -28.82 -14.02
N ALA A 220 -9.37 -29.00 -15.36
CA ALA A 220 -10.36 -28.38 -16.24
C ALA A 220 -11.54 -29.33 -16.63
N LEU A 221 -11.58 -30.56 -16.12
CA LEU A 221 -12.66 -31.54 -16.24
C LEU A 221 -13.42 -31.68 -14.92
#